data_7a5df00858b6dbb19980170c8c2eefc9
#
_entry.id   7a5df00858b6dbb19980170c8c2eefc9
#
_cell.length_a   1.000
_cell.length_b   1.000
_cell.length_c   1.000
_cell.angle_alpha   90.00
_cell.angle_beta   90.00
_cell.angle_gamma   90.00
#
_symmetry.space_group_name_H-M   'P 1'
#
loop_
_entity.id
_entity.type
_entity.pdbx_description
1 polymer ?
#
loop_
_entity_poly.entity_id
_entity_poly.type
_entity_poly.pdbx_seq_one_letter_code
_entity_poly.pdbx_strand_id
1 'polypeptide(L)'
;MINTKKIGSVLKNINNIDELSISDLIDCNQGQLIAVKVISVNPNYNKLELISGRITELTEGDIIVGALGNRIASSGMTGSVPSELNKHDKIHILNLGGVIGNCKDFNILLGPATECEVLGSIIDKSNKQLNLADYAKIKEKKIKNKIPSIAVIGTGIDSGKSTVTSFIIKTLSNYYKKINACKLAGTASQKDLYSYQAVSYTHLTLPTKA
;
A
#
# COMPACT_ATOMS: atom_id res chain seq x y z
N MET A 1 -11.29 8.21 19.87
CA MET A 1 -10.71 6.94 19.40
C MET A 1 -11.57 6.40 18.27
N ILE A 2 -10.97 6.09 17.14
CA ILE A 2 -11.70 5.50 16.01
C ILE A 2 -11.66 4.00 16.20
N ASN A 3 -12.80 3.37 16.25
CA ASN A 3 -12.91 1.91 16.23
C ASN A 3 -12.73 1.44 14.77
N THR A 4 -11.53 1.59 14.21
CA THR A 4 -11.23 1.19 12.84
C THR A 4 -10.94 -0.29 12.80
N LYS A 5 -11.79 -1.05 12.12
CA LYS A 5 -11.58 -2.48 11.89
C LYS A 5 -10.75 -2.78 10.62
N LYS A 6 -10.50 -1.78 9.75
CA LYS A 6 -9.87 -1.99 8.44
C LYS A 6 -8.69 -1.04 8.20
N ILE A 7 -7.49 -1.54 8.41
CA ILE A 7 -6.23 -0.82 8.21
C ILE A 7 -5.52 -1.40 7.01
N GLY A 8 -5.27 -0.56 6.00
CA GLY A 8 -4.63 -0.99 4.75
C GLY A 8 -3.19 -1.47 4.93
N SER A 9 -2.78 -2.47 4.15
CA SER A 9 -1.45 -3.08 4.25
C SER A 9 -0.30 -2.12 3.92
N VAL A 10 -0.57 -0.98 3.29
CA VAL A 10 0.40 0.10 3.11
C VAL A 10 0.97 0.58 4.44
N LEU A 11 0.21 0.45 5.54
CA LEU A 11 0.57 0.86 6.90
C LEU A 11 1.26 -0.23 7.74
N LYS A 12 1.63 -1.36 7.17
CA LYS A 12 2.18 -2.55 7.87
C LYS A 12 3.42 -2.31 8.73
N ASN A 13 4.14 -1.21 8.52
CA ASN A 13 5.33 -0.88 9.31
C ASN A 13 5.03 0.00 10.53
N ILE A 14 3.78 0.41 10.71
CA ILE A 14 3.36 1.27 11.79
C ILE A 14 2.80 0.40 12.92
N ASN A 15 3.36 0.54 14.10
CA ASN A 15 2.90 -0.16 15.30
C ASN A 15 1.84 0.70 16.02
N ASN A 16 0.95 0.06 16.79
CA ASN A 16 -0.03 0.70 17.68
C ASN A 16 -0.97 1.71 16.99
N ILE A 17 -1.41 1.39 15.76
CA ILE A 17 -2.36 2.24 15.01
C ILE A 17 -3.67 2.42 15.78
N ASP A 18 -4.08 1.47 16.61
CA ASP A 18 -5.33 1.50 17.38
C ASP A 18 -5.35 2.61 18.46
N GLU A 19 -4.20 3.15 18.85
CA GLU A 19 -4.07 4.23 19.83
C GLU A 19 -4.04 5.64 19.21
N LEU A 20 -4.18 5.75 17.89
CA LEU A 20 -4.04 7.00 17.16
C LEU A 20 -5.34 7.81 17.17
N SER A 21 -5.20 9.12 17.06
CA SER A 21 -6.29 10.07 17.00
C SER A 21 -6.43 10.65 15.58
N ILE A 22 -7.57 11.31 15.32
CA ILE A 22 -7.81 12.03 14.07
C ILE A 22 -7.73 13.53 14.32
N SER A 23 -7.14 14.24 13.37
CA SER A 23 -7.14 15.70 13.24
C SER A 23 -7.91 16.11 12.00
N ASP A 24 -8.68 17.20 12.10
CA ASP A 24 -9.36 17.80 10.96
C ASP A 24 -8.39 18.54 10.02
N LEU A 25 -7.18 18.89 10.49
CA LEU A 25 -6.11 19.43 9.65
C LEU A 25 -5.46 18.31 8.85
N ILE A 26 -5.30 18.50 7.55
CA ILE A 26 -4.79 17.46 6.65
C ILE A 26 -3.68 18.05 5.78
N ASP A 27 -2.47 17.55 5.95
CA ASP A 27 -1.36 17.85 5.05
C ASP A 27 -1.47 16.97 3.81
N CYS A 28 -1.57 17.57 2.63
CA CYS A 28 -1.69 16.86 1.37
C CYS A 28 -0.31 16.40 0.86
N ASN A 29 0.43 15.67 1.70
CA ASN A 29 1.72 15.10 1.34
C ASN A 29 1.60 13.62 0.99
N GLN A 30 2.42 13.16 0.03
CA GLN A 30 2.50 11.74 -0.27
C GLN A 30 2.96 10.96 0.98
N GLY A 31 2.27 9.86 1.27
CA GLY A 31 2.53 9.06 2.46
C GLY A 31 1.81 9.51 3.72
N GLN A 32 1.09 10.65 3.70
CA GLN A 32 0.28 11.13 4.82
C GLN A 32 -0.79 10.10 5.18
N LEU A 33 -0.89 9.74 6.46
CA LEU A 33 -1.92 8.82 6.93
C LEU A 33 -3.26 9.52 7.06
N ILE A 34 -4.30 8.87 6.54
CA ILE A 34 -5.65 9.43 6.50
C ILE A 34 -6.69 8.39 6.88
N ALA A 35 -7.71 8.81 7.61
CA ALA A 35 -8.92 8.04 7.87
C ALA A 35 -10.03 8.48 6.92
N VAL A 36 -10.72 7.51 6.35
CA VAL A 36 -11.84 7.73 5.44
C VAL A 36 -12.99 6.78 5.73
N LYS A 37 -14.22 7.20 5.41
CA LYS A 37 -15.43 6.38 5.48
C LYS A 37 -15.90 6.04 4.07
N VAL A 38 -16.15 4.78 3.80
CA VAL A 38 -16.67 4.32 2.49
C VAL A 38 -18.09 4.83 2.28
N ILE A 39 -18.32 5.53 1.16
CA ILE A 39 -19.64 6.03 0.75
C ILE A 39 -20.24 5.14 -0.31
N SER A 40 -19.44 4.74 -1.32
CA SER A 40 -19.88 3.91 -2.42
C SER A 40 -18.79 2.91 -2.79
N VAL A 41 -19.17 1.66 -2.97
CA VAL A 41 -18.24 0.55 -3.20
C VAL A 41 -18.20 0.20 -4.69
N ASN A 42 -16.99 0.07 -5.26
CA ASN A 42 -16.83 -0.51 -6.59
C ASN A 42 -17.21 -2.00 -6.56
N PRO A 43 -18.15 -2.46 -7.41
CA PRO A 43 -18.61 -3.84 -7.36
C PRO A 43 -17.55 -4.87 -7.79
N ASN A 44 -16.58 -4.48 -8.63
CA ASN A 44 -15.57 -5.38 -9.20
C ASN A 44 -14.21 -5.27 -8.49
N TYR A 45 -13.96 -4.17 -7.78
CA TYR A 45 -12.68 -3.87 -7.11
C TYR A 45 -12.92 -3.36 -5.68
N ASN A 46 -13.59 -4.18 -4.88
CA ASN A 46 -14.07 -3.86 -3.53
C ASN A 46 -13.22 -4.48 -2.42
N LYS A 47 -11.97 -4.83 -2.68
CA LYS A 47 -11.14 -5.55 -1.71
C LYS A 47 -10.07 -4.65 -1.11
N LEU A 48 -9.80 -4.87 0.18
CA LEU A 48 -8.70 -4.26 0.92
C LEU A 48 -7.82 -5.35 1.54
N GLU A 49 -6.52 -5.25 1.33
CA GLU A 49 -5.53 -6.05 2.04
C GLU A 49 -5.20 -5.36 3.36
N LEU A 50 -5.44 -6.05 4.46
CA LEU A 50 -5.15 -5.57 5.81
C LEU A 50 -3.65 -5.69 6.14
N ILE A 51 -3.20 -5.04 7.22
CA ILE A 51 -1.81 -5.13 7.69
C ILE A 51 -1.36 -6.57 7.97
N SER A 52 -2.30 -7.45 8.32
CA SER A 52 -2.06 -8.89 8.49
C SER A 52 -1.83 -9.67 7.19
N GLY A 53 -2.04 -9.03 6.02
CA GLY A 53 -2.05 -9.68 4.71
C GLY A 53 -3.38 -10.34 4.34
N ARG A 54 -4.35 -10.39 5.26
CA ARG A 54 -5.69 -10.88 4.96
C ARG A 54 -6.43 -9.92 4.05
N ILE A 55 -7.08 -10.45 3.02
CA ILE A 55 -7.95 -9.68 2.13
C ILE A 55 -9.36 -9.69 2.71
N THR A 56 -10.00 -8.52 2.79
CA THR A 56 -11.39 -8.33 3.20
C THR A 56 -12.14 -7.55 2.14
N GLU A 57 -13.44 -7.72 2.07
CA GLU A 57 -14.31 -6.90 1.24
C GLU A 57 -14.64 -5.59 1.95
N LEU A 58 -14.84 -4.54 1.14
CA LEU A 58 -15.30 -3.24 1.58
C LEU A 58 -16.83 -3.17 1.51
N THR A 59 -17.42 -2.52 2.48
CA THR A 59 -18.85 -2.22 2.54
C THR A 59 -19.07 -0.74 2.85
N GLU A 60 -20.20 -0.20 2.43
CA GLU A 60 -20.58 1.17 2.77
C GLU A 60 -20.62 1.36 4.28
N GLY A 61 -20.14 2.48 4.75
CA GLY A 61 -19.98 2.79 6.17
C GLY A 61 -18.70 2.30 6.82
N ASP A 62 -17.88 1.47 6.14
CA ASP A 62 -16.58 1.04 6.65
C ASP A 62 -15.66 2.24 6.88
N ILE A 63 -14.99 2.24 8.04
CA ILE A 63 -13.92 3.20 8.32
C ILE A 63 -12.58 2.54 8.03
N ILE A 64 -11.79 3.18 7.17
CA ILE A 64 -10.51 2.69 6.68
C ILE A 64 -9.42 3.68 7.05
N VAL A 65 -8.28 3.18 7.50
CA VAL A 65 -7.05 3.94 7.57
C VAL A 65 -6.12 3.50 6.44
N GLY A 66 -5.68 4.47 5.65
CA GLY A 66 -4.76 4.28 4.53
C GLY A 66 -3.74 5.42 4.47
N ALA A 67 -3.08 5.57 3.33
CA ALA A 67 -2.13 6.65 3.10
C ALA A 67 -2.40 7.37 1.79
N LEU A 68 -2.26 8.69 1.78
CA LEU A 68 -2.29 9.49 0.56
C LEU A 68 -1.15 9.08 -0.36
N GLY A 69 -1.45 8.85 -1.63
CA GLY A 69 -0.42 8.43 -2.57
C GLY A 69 -0.81 8.56 -4.04
N ASN A 70 0.22 8.58 -4.88
CA ASN A 70 0.05 8.58 -6.32
C ASN A 70 0.03 7.14 -6.84
N ARG A 71 -0.81 6.88 -7.82
CA ARG A 71 -0.84 5.61 -8.53
C ARG A 71 -1.02 5.82 -10.03
N ILE A 72 -0.23 5.10 -10.81
CA ILE A 72 -0.41 4.99 -12.26
C ILE A 72 -0.55 3.50 -12.56
N ALA A 73 -1.69 3.08 -13.11
CA ALA A 73 -1.94 1.68 -13.41
C ALA A 73 -2.84 1.55 -14.66
N SER A 74 -2.31 0.97 -15.74
CA SER A 74 -3.05 0.76 -16.99
C SER A 74 -4.24 -0.20 -16.85
N SER A 75 -4.15 -1.19 -15.95
CA SER A 75 -5.20 -2.18 -15.69
C SER A 75 -5.93 -1.94 -14.36
N GLY A 76 -5.79 -0.77 -13.77
CA GLY A 76 -6.38 -0.43 -12.46
C GLY A 76 -6.89 0.99 -12.40
N MET A 77 -6.75 1.59 -11.21
CA MET A 77 -7.06 3.00 -10.94
C MET A 77 -5.81 3.85 -11.09
N THR A 78 -5.91 4.99 -11.75
CA THR A 78 -4.88 6.03 -11.79
C THR A 78 -5.35 7.23 -11.01
N GLY A 79 -4.52 7.74 -10.13
CA GLY A 79 -4.87 8.87 -9.29
C GLY A 79 -3.66 9.51 -8.61
N SER A 80 -3.90 10.63 -7.97
CA SER A 80 -2.84 11.41 -7.31
C SER A 80 -3.29 11.96 -5.97
N VAL A 81 -2.33 12.31 -5.14
CA VAL A 81 -2.55 13.13 -3.95
C VAL A 81 -3.19 14.44 -4.39
N PRO A 82 -4.29 14.87 -3.76
CA PRO A 82 -4.89 16.18 -4.04
C PRO A 82 -3.98 17.32 -3.57
N SER A 83 -4.11 18.49 -4.16
CA SER A 83 -3.39 19.71 -3.70
C SER A 83 -3.93 20.25 -2.38
N GLU A 84 -5.21 20.02 -2.13
CA GLU A 84 -5.93 20.44 -0.93
C GLU A 84 -6.95 19.35 -0.58
N LEU A 85 -7.19 19.11 0.70
CA LEU A 85 -8.15 18.14 1.19
C LEU A 85 -8.68 18.58 2.55
N ASN A 86 -10.00 18.63 2.66
CA ASN A 86 -10.70 18.99 3.88
C ASN A 86 -11.52 17.80 4.40
N LYS A 87 -11.88 17.87 5.66
CA LYS A 87 -12.85 16.93 6.24
C LYS A 87 -14.16 16.99 5.46
N HIS A 88 -14.78 15.83 5.24
CA HIS A 88 -15.98 15.59 4.44
C HIS A 88 -15.79 15.70 2.93
N ASP A 89 -14.59 16.03 2.43
CA ASP A 89 -14.31 15.94 0.99
C ASP A 89 -14.38 14.49 0.51
N LYS A 90 -14.65 14.32 -0.79
CA LYS A 90 -14.66 13.03 -1.45
C LYS A 90 -13.27 12.65 -1.92
N ILE A 91 -12.91 11.40 -1.71
CA ILE A 91 -11.62 10.82 -2.11
C ILE A 91 -11.80 9.33 -2.44
N HIS A 92 -10.82 8.68 -3.05
CA HIS A 92 -10.98 7.34 -3.57
C HIS A 92 -9.90 6.38 -3.08
N ILE A 93 -10.26 5.10 -2.95
CA ILE A 93 -9.29 4.03 -2.75
C ILE A 93 -8.73 3.64 -4.11
N LEU A 94 -7.43 3.83 -4.29
CA LEU A 94 -6.77 3.61 -5.56
C LEU A 94 -6.25 2.17 -5.74
N ASN A 95 -5.98 1.44 -4.65
CA ASN A 95 -5.48 0.07 -4.75
C ASN A 95 -5.84 -0.81 -3.54
N LEU A 96 -5.60 -2.10 -3.70
CA LEU A 96 -5.83 -3.13 -2.70
C LEU A 96 -5.12 -2.87 -1.36
N GLY A 97 -3.96 -2.22 -1.36
CA GLY A 97 -3.16 -1.98 -0.15
C GLY A 97 -3.59 -0.78 0.69
N GLY A 98 -4.59 -0.01 0.23
CA GLY A 98 -5.06 1.17 0.96
C GLY A 98 -4.34 2.47 0.62
N VAL A 99 -3.82 2.60 -0.61
CA VAL A 99 -3.42 3.91 -1.14
C VAL A 99 -4.67 4.69 -1.51
N ILE A 100 -4.75 5.93 -1.03
CA ILE A 100 -5.90 6.83 -1.14
C ILE A 100 -5.47 8.06 -1.93
N GLY A 101 -6.34 8.56 -2.80
CA GLY A 101 -6.09 9.75 -3.60
C GLY A 101 -7.26 10.09 -4.52
N ASN A 102 -7.16 11.20 -5.24
CA ASN A 102 -8.14 11.56 -6.25
C ASN A 102 -7.97 10.65 -7.47
N CYS A 103 -8.95 9.80 -7.73
CA CYS A 103 -9.01 8.97 -8.94
C CYS A 103 -9.23 9.88 -10.15
N LYS A 104 -8.31 9.81 -11.12
CA LYS A 104 -8.36 10.59 -12.37
C LYS A 104 -8.81 9.75 -13.55
N ASP A 105 -8.50 8.44 -13.49
CA ASP A 105 -8.80 7.50 -14.56
C ASP A 105 -8.90 6.08 -13.99
N PHE A 106 -9.65 5.22 -14.63
CA PHE A 106 -9.84 3.83 -14.24
C PHE A 106 -10.09 2.93 -15.45
N ASN A 107 -9.73 1.67 -15.31
CA ASN A 107 -10.08 0.67 -16.32
C ASN A 107 -11.60 0.47 -16.38
N ILE A 108 -12.19 0.63 -17.55
CA ILE A 108 -13.65 0.53 -17.79
C ILE A 108 -14.21 -0.80 -17.29
N LEU A 109 -13.46 -1.90 -17.42
CA LEU A 109 -13.89 -3.22 -16.95
C LEU A 109 -13.98 -3.33 -15.43
N LEU A 110 -13.24 -2.49 -14.70
CA LEU A 110 -13.31 -2.44 -13.24
C LEU A 110 -14.40 -1.48 -12.75
N GLY A 111 -14.75 -0.48 -13.55
CA GLY A 111 -15.68 0.59 -13.15
C GLY A 111 -15.00 1.66 -12.26
N PRO A 112 -15.79 2.64 -11.76
CA PRO A 112 -15.28 3.76 -10.95
C PRO A 112 -14.68 3.27 -9.63
N ALA A 113 -13.69 4.02 -9.13
CA ALA A 113 -13.04 3.70 -7.86
C ALA A 113 -14.03 3.77 -6.67
N THR A 114 -13.78 2.98 -5.63
CA THR A 114 -14.51 3.08 -4.35
C THR A 114 -14.38 4.50 -3.81
N GLU A 115 -15.51 5.18 -3.62
CA GLU A 115 -15.58 6.55 -3.13
C GLU A 115 -15.67 6.56 -1.61
N CYS A 116 -14.96 7.46 -0.99
CA CYS A 116 -14.90 7.65 0.45
C CYS A 116 -15.07 9.12 0.84
N GLU A 117 -15.56 9.34 2.03
CA GLU A 117 -15.58 10.63 2.73
C GLU A 117 -14.36 10.74 3.65
N VAL A 118 -13.68 11.86 3.61
CA VAL A 118 -12.53 12.16 4.47
C VAL A 118 -12.98 12.41 5.89
N LEU A 119 -12.41 11.68 6.85
CA LEU A 119 -12.63 11.89 8.28
C LEU A 119 -11.54 12.75 8.92
N GLY A 120 -10.33 12.75 8.37
CA GLY A 120 -9.20 13.55 8.83
C GLY A 120 -7.86 12.82 8.72
N SER A 121 -6.78 13.51 9.06
CA SER A 121 -5.43 12.93 9.13
C SER A 121 -5.22 12.18 10.43
N ILE A 122 -4.34 11.18 10.41
CA ILE A 122 -3.95 10.43 11.60
C ILE A 122 -2.81 11.16 12.31
N ILE A 123 -2.96 11.36 13.62
CA ILE A 123 -1.99 12.02 14.49
C ILE A 123 -1.56 11.12 15.64
N ASP A 124 -0.34 11.34 16.13
CA ASP A 124 0.17 10.73 17.35
C ASP A 124 -0.27 11.48 18.63
N LYS A 125 0.22 11.01 19.78
CA LYS A 125 -0.07 11.62 21.11
C LYS A 125 0.50 13.05 21.25
N SER A 126 1.42 13.47 20.39
CA SER A 126 1.99 14.83 20.34
C SER A 126 1.28 15.76 19.36
N ASN A 127 0.15 15.33 18.79
CA ASN A 127 -0.59 16.01 17.72
C ASN A 127 0.19 16.13 16.40
N LYS A 128 1.26 15.37 16.21
CA LYS A 128 1.99 15.32 14.94
C LYS A 128 1.22 14.44 13.95
N GLN A 129 0.99 14.94 12.75
CA GLN A 129 0.44 14.15 11.64
C GLN A 129 1.47 13.10 11.20
N LEU A 130 1.01 11.86 11.02
CA LEU A 130 1.86 10.73 10.70
C LEU A 130 2.04 10.57 9.20
N ASN A 131 3.28 10.31 8.79
CA ASN A 131 3.62 10.02 7.40
C ASN A 131 4.39 8.69 7.29
N LEU A 132 4.15 7.92 6.23
CA LEU A 132 4.85 6.64 5.97
C LEU A 132 6.37 6.79 5.95
N ALA A 133 6.89 7.94 5.53
CA ALA A 133 8.32 8.21 5.49
C ALA A 133 8.99 8.12 6.88
N ASP A 134 8.26 8.48 7.95
CA ASP A 134 8.76 8.40 9.33
C ASP A 134 9.00 6.93 9.78
N TYR A 135 8.34 5.97 9.12
CA TYR A 135 8.39 4.53 9.43
C TYR A 135 9.20 3.71 8.44
N ALA A 136 10.01 4.36 7.61
CA ALA A 136 10.87 3.67 6.66
C ALA A 136 11.90 2.80 7.37
N LYS A 137 11.84 1.48 7.18
CA LYS A 137 12.78 0.51 7.80
C LYS A 137 14.15 0.47 7.12
N ILE A 138 14.21 0.89 5.87
CA ILE A 138 15.44 0.87 5.09
C ILE A 138 16.02 2.28 5.05
N LYS A 139 17.22 2.43 5.65
CA LYS A 139 18.01 3.65 5.56
C LYS A 139 19.11 3.45 4.51
N GLU A 140 19.47 4.52 3.81
CA GLU A 140 20.64 4.48 2.91
C GLU A 140 21.89 4.05 3.69
N LYS A 141 22.54 2.99 3.20
CA LYS A 141 23.84 2.54 3.70
C LYS A 141 24.75 2.25 2.53
N LYS A 142 26.01 2.65 2.63
CA LYS A 142 27.05 2.21 1.66
C LYS A 142 27.17 0.68 1.75
N ILE A 143 27.00 0.00 0.63
CA ILE A 143 27.18 -1.44 0.54
C ILE A 143 28.69 -1.71 0.58
N LYS A 144 29.17 -2.37 1.64
CA LYS A 144 30.58 -2.73 1.79
C LYS A 144 30.96 -4.00 1.01
N ASN A 145 30.02 -4.92 0.86
CA ASN A 145 30.24 -6.21 0.20
C ASN A 145 29.31 -6.35 -1.01
N LYS A 146 29.85 -6.80 -2.13
CA LYS A 146 29.05 -7.15 -3.31
C LYS A 146 28.34 -8.48 -3.05
N ILE A 147 27.03 -8.46 -3.08
CA ILE A 147 26.18 -9.66 -3.02
C ILE A 147 25.71 -9.94 -4.45
N PRO A 148 25.82 -11.19 -4.94
CA PRO A 148 25.22 -11.55 -6.22
C PRO A 148 23.76 -11.17 -6.24
N SER A 149 23.35 -10.40 -7.24
CA SER A 149 22.00 -9.84 -7.31
C SER A 149 21.42 -10.03 -8.70
N ILE A 150 20.16 -10.41 -8.76
CA ILE A 150 19.39 -10.54 -10.01
C ILE A 150 18.29 -9.48 -9.96
N ALA A 151 18.24 -8.61 -10.97
CA ALA A 151 17.18 -7.63 -11.16
C ALA A 151 16.19 -8.13 -12.21
N VAL A 152 14.92 -8.26 -11.85
CA VAL A 152 13.83 -8.57 -12.77
C VAL A 152 13.12 -7.28 -13.14
N ILE A 153 13.25 -6.85 -14.37
CA ILE A 153 12.74 -5.58 -14.89
C ILE A 153 11.70 -5.86 -15.97
N GLY A 154 10.73 -4.99 -16.11
CA GLY A 154 9.72 -5.08 -17.16
C GLY A 154 9.08 -3.72 -17.43
N THR A 155 8.51 -3.57 -18.62
CA THR A 155 8.03 -2.30 -19.19
C THR A 155 6.75 -1.77 -18.54
N GLY A 156 5.97 -2.62 -17.85
CA GLY A 156 4.70 -2.22 -17.24
C GLY A 156 4.19 -3.18 -16.18
N ILE A 157 3.01 -2.91 -15.67
CA ILE A 157 2.23 -3.81 -14.82
C ILE A 157 1.83 -5.02 -15.66
N ASP A 158 1.70 -6.19 -15.04
CA ASP A 158 1.29 -7.47 -15.67
C ASP A 158 2.25 -8.01 -16.76
N SER A 159 3.48 -7.49 -16.84
CA SER A 159 4.53 -7.99 -17.74
C SER A 159 5.21 -9.29 -17.25
N GLY A 160 4.63 -9.99 -16.28
CA GLY A 160 5.15 -11.28 -15.79
C GLY A 160 6.31 -11.19 -14.78
N LYS A 161 6.74 -9.99 -14.34
CA LYS A 161 7.88 -9.83 -13.42
C LYS A 161 7.76 -10.68 -12.15
N SER A 162 6.65 -10.63 -11.46
CA SER A 162 6.44 -11.37 -10.21
C SER A 162 6.45 -12.87 -10.45
N THR A 163 5.90 -13.34 -11.57
CA THR A 163 5.92 -14.75 -11.97
C THR A 163 7.35 -15.23 -12.23
N VAL A 164 8.11 -14.49 -13.05
CA VAL A 164 9.52 -14.81 -13.33
C VAL A 164 10.35 -14.80 -12.05
N THR A 165 10.15 -13.81 -11.18
CA THR A 165 10.84 -13.75 -9.88
C THR A 165 10.56 -14.98 -9.03
N SER A 166 9.30 -15.44 -8.96
CA SER A 166 8.93 -16.67 -8.22
C SER A 166 9.61 -17.90 -8.79
N PHE A 167 9.71 -18.03 -10.12
CA PHE A 167 10.43 -19.13 -10.76
C PHE A 167 11.92 -19.12 -10.44
N ILE A 168 12.56 -17.93 -10.52
CA ILE A 168 13.98 -17.76 -10.17
C ILE A 168 14.22 -18.16 -8.71
N ILE A 169 13.39 -17.68 -7.78
CA ILE A 169 13.50 -18.04 -6.36
C ILE A 169 13.37 -19.53 -6.17
N LYS A 170 12.35 -20.17 -6.74
CA LYS A 170 12.13 -21.61 -6.66
C LYS A 170 13.32 -22.42 -7.18
N THR A 171 13.89 -22.02 -8.32
CA THR A 171 15.04 -22.70 -8.90
C THR A 171 16.29 -22.54 -8.03
N LEU A 172 16.57 -21.31 -7.59
CA LEU A 172 17.76 -21.03 -6.78
C LEU A 172 17.68 -21.64 -5.38
N SER A 173 16.50 -21.90 -4.84
CA SER A 173 16.34 -22.54 -3.53
C SER A 173 16.89 -23.98 -3.48
N ASN A 174 17.08 -24.62 -4.63
CA ASN A 174 17.74 -25.92 -4.72
C ASN A 174 19.28 -25.84 -4.53
N TYR A 175 19.84 -24.68 -4.73
CA TYR A 175 21.30 -24.45 -4.72
C TYR A 175 21.78 -23.56 -3.57
N TYR A 176 20.91 -22.69 -3.03
CA TYR A 176 21.24 -21.72 -2.00
C TYR A 176 20.35 -21.85 -0.78
N LYS A 177 20.96 -21.98 0.40
CA LYS A 177 20.24 -22.08 1.68
C LYS A 177 19.50 -20.80 2.06
N LYS A 178 19.93 -19.64 1.53
CA LYS A 178 19.35 -18.33 1.85
C LYS A 178 19.25 -17.48 0.59
N ILE A 179 18.03 -17.06 0.29
CA ILE A 179 17.72 -16.15 -0.79
C ILE A 179 16.95 -14.97 -0.18
N ASN A 180 17.38 -13.75 -0.50
CA ASN A 180 16.64 -12.54 -0.13
C ASN A 180 15.95 -12.00 -1.38
N ALA A 181 14.68 -11.69 -1.27
CA ALA A 181 13.93 -11.04 -2.33
C ALA A 181 13.36 -9.70 -1.87
N CYS A 182 13.32 -8.72 -2.75
CA CYS A 182 12.68 -7.44 -2.47
C CYS A 182 11.91 -6.95 -3.69
N LYS A 183 10.85 -6.20 -3.43
CA LYS A 183 10.07 -5.52 -4.45
C LYS A 183 10.29 -4.02 -4.33
N LEU A 184 10.81 -3.39 -5.40
CA LEU A 184 11.21 -1.98 -5.40
C LEU A 184 10.10 -1.03 -5.87
N ALA A 185 9.08 -1.53 -6.57
CA ALA A 185 7.98 -0.74 -7.10
C ALA A 185 6.64 -1.45 -6.90
N GLY A 186 5.55 -0.67 -6.72
CA GLY A 186 4.22 -1.21 -6.47
C GLY A 186 4.12 -1.93 -5.12
N THR A 187 4.64 -1.32 -4.06
CA THR A 187 4.91 -1.95 -2.76
C THR A 187 3.78 -1.79 -1.74
N ALA A 188 2.66 -1.17 -2.10
CA ALA A 188 1.55 -0.96 -1.19
C ALA A 188 0.91 -2.27 -0.71
N SER A 189 0.80 -3.28 -1.59
CA SER A 189 0.29 -4.61 -1.26
C SER A 189 1.42 -5.60 -0.99
N GLN A 190 1.19 -6.56 -0.09
CA GLN A 190 2.11 -7.63 0.27
C GLN A 190 1.95 -8.88 -0.60
N LYS A 191 0.95 -8.92 -1.47
CA LYS A 191 0.56 -10.08 -2.29
C LYS A 191 1.76 -10.75 -2.98
N ASP A 192 2.62 -9.97 -3.65
CA ASP A 192 3.77 -10.52 -4.37
C ASP A 192 4.82 -11.12 -3.43
N LEU A 193 5.03 -10.51 -2.26
CA LEU A 193 5.95 -11.06 -1.26
C LEU A 193 5.48 -12.39 -0.70
N TYR A 194 4.20 -12.50 -0.40
CA TYR A 194 3.63 -13.79 0.02
C TYR A 194 3.76 -14.85 -1.08
N SER A 195 3.63 -14.47 -2.36
CA SER A 195 3.90 -15.38 -3.47
C SER A 195 5.35 -15.85 -3.49
N TYR A 196 6.31 -14.96 -3.24
CA TYR A 196 7.73 -15.33 -3.17
C TYR A 196 8.02 -16.23 -1.97
N GLN A 197 7.41 -15.97 -0.83
CA GLN A 197 7.53 -16.78 0.37
C GLN A 197 6.93 -18.18 0.18
N ALA A 198 5.83 -18.29 -0.54
CA ALA A 198 5.16 -19.57 -0.81
C ALA A 198 5.99 -20.54 -1.65
N VAL A 199 6.90 -20.05 -2.50
CA VAL A 199 7.74 -20.89 -3.37
C VAL A 199 9.10 -21.24 -2.78
N SER A 200 9.53 -20.54 -1.69
CA SER A 200 10.80 -20.79 -1.00
C SER A 200 10.82 -20.10 0.36
N TYR A 201 11.56 -20.68 1.32
CA TYR A 201 11.88 -20.04 2.61
C TYR A 201 12.83 -18.87 2.39
N THR A 202 12.30 -17.69 2.11
CA THR A 202 13.08 -16.48 1.84
C THR A 202 12.83 -15.41 2.89
N HIS A 203 13.88 -14.65 3.24
CA HIS A 203 13.73 -13.40 3.96
C HIS A 203 13.26 -12.31 2.99
N LEU A 204 12.09 -11.75 3.25
CA LEU A 204 11.45 -10.75 2.40
C LEU A 204 11.56 -9.36 3.01
N THR A 205 11.91 -8.37 2.19
CA THR A 205 11.88 -6.97 2.58
C THR A 205 11.15 -6.14 1.53
N LEU A 206 10.27 -5.25 2.00
CA LEU A 206 9.70 -4.18 1.20
C LEU A 206 10.40 -2.88 1.57
N PRO A 207 10.97 -2.15 0.62
CA PRO A 207 11.30 -0.75 0.86
C PRO A 207 9.99 0.04 1.04
N THR A 208 9.95 0.88 2.05
CA THR A 208 8.81 1.74 2.38
C THR A 208 8.97 3.14 1.79
N LYS A 209 9.36 3.23 0.52
CA LYS A 209 9.13 4.48 -0.23
C LYS A 209 7.82 4.30 -0.99
N ALA A 210 6.80 5.01 -0.53
CA ALA A 210 5.58 5.27 -1.29
C ALA A 210 5.88 6.26 -2.41
#